data_8eb7f0b0e897cbf1dd0c41fcf2796990
#
_entry.id   8eb7f0b0e897cbf1dd0c41fcf2796990
#
_cell.length_a   1.000
_cell.length_b   1.000
_cell.length_c   1.000
_cell.angle_alpha   90.00
_cell.angle_beta   90.00
_cell.angle_gamma   90.00
#
_symmetry.space_group_name_H-M   'P 1'
#
loop_
_entity.id
_entity.type
_entity.pdbx_description
1 polymer ?
#
loop_
_entity_poly.entity_id
_entity_poly.type
_entity_poly.pdbx_seq_one_letter_code
_entity_poly.pdbx_strand_id
1 'polypeptide(L)'
;MLPAGEGNPFLHATVGDMLATQAARVGDREAIVATDRRISYAELYRDAQRLARGLLASGVRKDDKVALWMPGRPEWLAVQHGCALIGAVLVALNTRYKAHELRYILRQSDATTLVCTDHAGPVDYLETLAEVLPDLVASVPGELDVAEFPALRRVIVHADDPYPGCLAWRDIEELGDAPE
;
A
#
# COMPACT_ATOMS: atom_id res chain seq x y z
N MET A 1 -22.48 -13.80 18.98
CA MET A 1 -21.84 -14.12 20.27
C MET A 1 -21.04 -15.41 20.07
N LEU A 2 -19.70 -15.36 20.09
CA LEU A 2 -18.86 -16.55 19.96
C LEU A 2 -18.96 -17.36 21.26
N PRO A 3 -18.98 -18.70 21.20
CA PRO A 3 -19.10 -19.53 22.41
C PRO A 3 -17.88 -19.30 23.30
N ALA A 4 -18.15 -19.03 24.58
CA ALA A 4 -17.13 -18.97 25.61
C ALA A 4 -16.66 -20.40 25.89
N GLY A 5 -15.46 -20.78 25.49
CA GLY A 5 -14.95 -22.10 25.84
C GLY A 5 -13.68 -22.57 25.17
N GLU A 6 -13.38 -22.12 23.96
CA GLU A 6 -12.09 -22.40 23.31
C GLU A 6 -11.50 -21.05 22.93
N GLY A 7 -10.24 -20.79 23.29
CA GLY A 7 -9.61 -19.48 23.26
C GLY A 7 -9.90 -18.73 21.96
N ASN A 8 -10.26 -17.46 22.06
CA ASN A 8 -10.55 -16.60 20.92
C ASN A 8 -9.38 -16.68 19.92
N PRO A 9 -9.56 -17.26 18.72
CA PRO A 9 -8.47 -17.45 17.76
C PRO A 9 -7.83 -16.13 17.31
N PHE A 10 -8.50 -15.00 17.56
CA PHE A 10 -8.01 -13.66 17.24
C PHE A 10 -7.15 -13.01 18.33
N LEU A 11 -7.03 -13.63 19.52
CA LEU A 11 -6.20 -13.07 20.60
C LEU A 11 -4.70 -13.05 20.29
N HIS A 12 -4.26 -13.89 19.34
CA HIS A 12 -2.85 -14.04 18.99
C HIS A 12 -2.58 -13.92 17.48
N ALA A 13 -3.61 -13.59 16.68
CA ALA A 13 -3.47 -13.46 15.23
C ALA A 13 -3.30 -11.99 14.84
N THR A 14 -2.34 -11.71 13.99
CA THR A 14 -2.19 -10.42 13.31
C THR A 14 -3.10 -10.35 12.07
N VAL A 15 -3.27 -9.16 11.50
CA VAL A 15 -3.99 -9.00 10.21
C VAL A 15 -3.30 -9.79 9.09
N GLY A 16 -1.96 -9.88 9.12
CA GLY A 16 -1.19 -10.71 8.18
C GLY A 16 -1.51 -12.20 8.33
N ASP A 17 -1.57 -12.71 9.57
CA ASP A 17 -1.90 -14.13 9.85
C ASP A 17 -3.32 -14.48 9.40
N MET A 18 -4.25 -13.55 9.48
CA MET A 18 -5.64 -13.77 9.06
C MET A 18 -5.73 -14.14 7.58
N LEU A 19 -5.07 -13.38 6.69
CA LEU A 19 -5.09 -13.68 5.26
C LEU A 19 -4.36 -15.00 4.96
N ALA A 20 -3.19 -15.24 5.56
CA ALA A 20 -2.45 -16.49 5.41
C ALA A 20 -3.29 -17.71 5.81
N THR A 21 -3.99 -17.62 6.96
CA THR A 21 -4.87 -18.68 7.45
C THR A 21 -6.05 -18.91 6.49
N GLN A 22 -6.67 -17.87 5.96
CA GLN A 22 -7.76 -18.03 4.99
C GLN A 22 -7.28 -18.61 3.67
N ALA A 23 -6.14 -18.17 3.16
CA ALA A 23 -5.53 -18.72 1.95
C ALA A 23 -5.22 -20.22 2.08
N ALA A 24 -4.71 -20.66 3.23
CA ALA A 24 -4.46 -22.06 3.52
C ALA A 24 -5.75 -22.89 3.64
N ARG A 25 -6.82 -22.30 4.21
CA ARG A 25 -8.08 -23.02 4.50
C ARG A 25 -9.04 -23.08 3.31
N VAL A 26 -9.13 -21.99 2.53
CA VAL A 26 -10.12 -21.82 1.46
C VAL A 26 -9.52 -21.10 0.25
N GLY A 27 -8.26 -21.40 -0.08
CA GLY A 27 -7.46 -20.69 -1.07
C GLY A 27 -8.14 -20.49 -2.44
N ASP A 28 -8.88 -21.47 -2.92
CA ASP A 28 -9.57 -21.41 -4.22
C ASP A 28 -10.88 -20.61 -4.20
N ARG A 29 -11.36 -20.18 -3.00
CA ARG A 29 -12.56 -19.36 -2.94
C ARG A 29 -12.26 -17.93 -3.32
N GLU A 30 -13.25 -17.27 -3.91
CA GLU A 30 -13.19 -15.84 -4.25
C GLU A 30 -13.04 -15.00 -2.97
N ALA A 31 -11.98 -14.20 -2.91
CA ALA A 31 -11.74 -13.20 -1.88
C ALA A 31 -12.21 -11.81 -2.35
N ILE A 32 -12.03 -11.52 -3.65
CA ILE A 32 -12.40 -10.25 -4.27
C ILE A 32 -13.19 -10.53 -5.55
N VAL A 33 -14.31 -9.83 -5.68
CA VAL A 33 -15.11 -9.77 -6.92
C VAL A 33 -15.08 -8.31 -7.38
N ALA A 34 -14.20 -8.01 -8.34
CA ALA A 34 -14.14 -6.72 -9.01
C ALA A 34 -14.93 -6.75 -10.33
N THR A 35 -15.09 -5.61 -10.97
CA THR A 35 -15.87 -5.49 -12.22
C THR A 35 -15.22 -6.27 -13.37
N ASP A 36 -13.90 -6.28 -13.41
CA ASP A 36 -13.07 -6.80 -14.50
C ASP A 36 -12.43 -8.16 -14.17
N ARG A 37 -12.34 -8.52 -12.90
CA ARG A 37 -11.65 -9.74 -12.46
C ARG A 37 -12.15 -10.27 -11.12
N ARG A 38 -11.84 -11.54 -10.89
CA ARG A 38 -12.06 -12.25 -9.62
C ARG A 38 -10.72 -12.74 -9.11
N ILE A 39 -10.50 -12.61 -7.81
CA ILE A 39 -9.25 -12.98 -7.16
C ILE A 39 -9.58 -13.89 -5.99
N SER A 40 -8.95 -15.05 -5.95
CA SER A 40 -9.07 -16.01 -4.87
C SER A 40 -8.26 -15.59 -3.63
N TYR A 41 -8.50 -16.22 -2.48
CA TYR A 41 -7.70 -15.99 -1.28
C TYR A 41 -6.22 -16.34 -1.49
N ALA A 42 -5.92 -17.40 -2.24
CA ALA A 42 -4.55 -17.78 -2.56
C ALA A 42 -3.84 -16.73 -3.43
N GLU A 43 -4.54 -16.18 -4.43
CA GLU A 43 -4.00 -15.10 -5.27
C GLU A 43 -3.76 -13.83 -4.48
N LEU A 44 -4.75 -13.38 -3.70
CA LEU A 44 -4.60 -12.19 -2.85
C LEU A 44 -3.42 -12.35 -1.87
N TYR A 45 -3.23 -13.54 -1.30
CA TYR A 45 -2.11 -13.79 -0.38
C TYR A 45 -0.76 -13.73 -1.10
N ARG A 46 -0.64 -14.29 -2.32
CA ARG A 46 0.57 -14.19 -3.14
C ARG A 46 0.89 -12.74 -3.50
N ASP A 47 -0.13 -11.96 -3.91
CA ASP A 47 0.04 -10.55 -4.23
C ASP A 47 0.49 -9.75 -3.01
N ALA A 48 -0.12 -10.01 -1.85
CA ALA A 48 0.30 -9.40 -0.58
C ALA A 48 1.74 -9.76 -0.21
N GLN A 49 2.16 -11.03 -0.39
CA GLN A 49 3.55 -11.45 -0.13
C GLN A 49 4.54 -10.79 -1.10
N ARG A 50 4.19 -10.70 -2.39
CA ARG A 50 4.99 -10.00 -3.38
C ARG A 50 5.18 -8.54 -2.98
N LEU A 51 4.09 -7.84 -2.67
CA LEU A 51 4.14 -6.44 -2.23
C LEU A 51 4.93 -6.28 -0.93
N ALA A 52 4.77 -7.19 0.03
CA ALA A 52 5.53 -7.18 1.28
C ALA A 52 7.05 -7.21 1.02
N ARG A 53 7.52 -8.14 0.17
CA ARG A 53 8.94 -8.22 -0.21
C ARG A 53 9.39 -6.98 -0.97
N GLY A 54 8.62 -6.50 -1.94
CA GLY A 54 8.92 -5.29 -2.70
C GLY A 54 9.01 -4.05 -1.82
N LEU A 55 8.10 -3.88 -0.86
CA LEU A 55 8.14 -2.80 0.12
C LEU A 55 9.39 -2.89 1.01
N LEU A 56 9.75 -4.09 1.50
CA LEU A 56 10.99 -4.29 2.25
C LEU A 56 12.22 -3.94 1.42
N ALA A 57 12.28 -4.40 0.17
CA ALA A 57 13.39 -4.12 -0.74
C ALA A 57 13.49 -2.62 -1.07
N SER A 58 12.36 -1.92 -1.19
CA SER A 58 12.32 -0.46 -1.37
C SER A 58 12.66 0.33 -0.10
N GLY A 59 12.91 -0.32 1.03
CA GLY A 59 13.35 0.30 2.27
C GLY A 59 12.26 0.55 3.31
N VAL A 60 11.04 0.05 3.13
CA VAL A 60 10.01 0.06 4.19
C VAL A 60 10.40 -0.91 5.30
N ARG A 61 10.18 -0.54 6.54
CA ARG A 61 10.50 -1.37 7.72
C ARG A 61 9.30 -1.51 8.63
N LYS A 62 9.39 -2.42 9.59
CA LYS A 62 8.41 -2.55 10.66
C LYS A 62 8.22 -1.20 11.36
N ASP A 63 6.97 -0.90 11.72
CA ASP A 63 6.49 0.34 12.36
C ASP A 63 6.53 1.59 11.45
N ASP A 64 7.06 1.49 10.22
CA ASP A 64 6.90 2.55 9.20
C ASP A 64 5.43 2.76 8.85
N LYS A 65 5.05 4.00 8.59
CA LYS A 65 3.70 4.35 8.14
C LYS A 65 3.69 4.44 6.63
N VAL A 66 2.80 3.66 6.02
CA VAL A 66 2.54 3.64 4.57
C VAL A 66 1.19 4.30 4.33
N ALA A 67 1.20 5.52 3.81
CA ALA A 67 0.01 6.22 3.39
C ALA A 67 -0.49 5.63 2.07
N LEU A 68 -1.76 5.23 2.02
CA LEU A 68 -2.37 4.62 0.84
C LEU A 68 -3.50 5.50 0.33
N TRP A 69 -3.30 6.08 -0.84
CA TRP A 69 -4.20 7.04 -1.47
C TRP A 69 -4.62 6.58 -2.87
N MET A 70 -5.53 5.63 -2.90
CA MET A 70 -6.12 5.09 -4.13
C MET A 70 -7.55 4.61 -3.87
N PRO A 71 -8.40 4.50 -4.91
CA PRO A 71 -9.75 3.95 -4.76
C PRO A 71 -9.72 2.47 -4.39
N GLY A 72 -10.88 1.95 -3.96
CA GLY A 72 -11.06 0.53 -3.67
C GLY A 72 -10.85 -0.32 -4.92
N ARG A 73 -9.78 -1.10 -4.92
CA ARG A 73 -9.36 -2.01 -5.99
C ARG A 73 -8.53 -3.15 -5.38
N PRO A 74 -8.30 -4.25 -6.11
CA PRO A 74 -7.53 -5.37 -5.56
C PRO A 74 -6.16 -4.99 -5.02
N GLU A 75 -5.44 -4.10 -5.68
CA GLU A 75 -4.13 -3.61 -5.28
C GLU A 75 -4.17 -2.90 -3.91
N TRP A 76 -5.28 -2.23 -3.59
CA TRP A 76 -5.50 -1.62 -2.28
C TRP A 76 -5.39 -2.66 -1.15
N LEU A 77 -6.06 -3.82 -1.35
CA LEU A 77 -6.02 -4.92 -0.39
C LEU A 77 -4.66 -5.61 -0.36
N ALA A 78 -3.98 -5.71 -1.51
CA ALA A 78 -2.62 -6.26 -1.56
C ALA A 78 -1.65 -5.39 -0.75
N VAL A 79 -1.73 -4.04 -0.84
CA VAL A 79 -0.92 -3.13 -0.01
C VAL A 79 -1.27 -3.28 1.47
N GLN A 80 -2.56 -3.31 1.82
CA GLN A 80 -3.00 -3.46 3.22
C GLN A 80 -2.41 -4.72 3.86
N HIS A 81 -2.55 -5.85 3.20
CA HIS A 81 -2.04 -7.11 3.72
C HIS A 81 -0.51 -7.21 3.62
N GLY A 82 0.09 -6.63 2.57
CA GLY A 82 1.55 -6.53 2.45
C GLY A 82 2.17 -5.76 3.60
N CYS A 83 1.61 -4.60 3.95
CA CYS A 83 2.02 -3.84 5.15
C CYS A 83 1.87 -4.66 6.43
N ALA A 84 0.73 -5.36 6.59
CA ALA A 84 0.48 -6.18 7.77
C ALA A 84 1.49 -7.33 7.91
N LEU A 85 1.90 -7.95 6.80
CA LEU A 85 2.89 -9.05 6.80
C LEU A 85 4.27 -8.59 7.29
N ILE A 86 4.66 -7.35 7.01
CA ILE A 86 5.97 -6.80 7.43
C ILE A 86 5.91 -5.96 8.70
N GLY A 87 4.72 -5.83 9.31
CA GLY A 87 4.52 -5.03 10.51
C GLY A 87 4.56 -3.52 10.27
N ALA A 88 4.38 -3.06 9.03
CA ALA A 88 4.19 -1.65 8.71
C ALA A 88 2.74 -1.21 9.02
N VAL A 89 2.55 0.06 9.30
CA VAL A 89 1.26 0.65 9.65
C VAL A 89 0.63 1.27 8.43
N LEU A 90 -0.52 0.76 8.00
CA LEU A 90 -1.28 1.37 6.90
C LEU A 90 -2.03 2.62 7.38
N VAL A 91 -1.85 3.73 6.67
CA VAL A 91 -2.61 4.97 6.81
C VAL A 91 -3.49 5.15 5.58
N ALA A 92 -4.76 4.72 5.68
CA ALA A 92 -5.70 4.81 4.57
C ALA A 92 -6.18 6.26 4.38
N LEU A 93 -6.00 6.82 3.19
CA LEU A 93 -6.41 8.18 2.85
C LEU A 93 -7.72 8.20 2.10
N ASN A 94 -8.52 9.24 2.35
CA ASN A 94 -9.75 9.44 1.59
C ASN A 94 -9.40 9.87 0.15
N THR A 95 -9.98 9.19 -0.83
CA THR A 95 -9.77 9.44 -2.26
C THR A 95 -10.23 10.82 -2.74
N ARG A 96 -11.01 11.53 -1.93
CA ARG A 96 -11.50 12.88 -2.23
C ARG A 96 -10.64 14.01 -1.64
N TYR A 97 -9.56 13.66 -0.95
CA TYR A 97 -8.65 14.67 -0.42
C TYR A 97 -8.07 15.54 -1.54
N LYS A 98 -8.02 16.83 -1.26
CA LYS A 98 -7.34 17.84 -2.06
C LYS A 98 -5.96 18.12 -1.45
N ALA A 99 -5.19 18.97 -2.09
CA ALA A 99 -3.82 19.24 -1.69
C ALA A 99 -3.67 19.62 -0.21
N HIS A 100 -4.58 20.43 0.35
CA HIS A 100 -4.45 20.85 1.74
C HIS A 100 -4.71 19.72 2.75
N GLU A 101 -5.66 18.80 2.47
CA GLU A 101 -5.91 17.65 3.33
C GLU A 101 -4.81 16.61 3.19
N LEU A 102 -4.33 16.37 1.95
CA LEU A 102 -3.21 15.48 1.71
C LEU A 102 -1.96 15.99 2.46
N ARG A 103 -1.65 17.28 2.36
CA ARG A 103 -0.57 17.95 3.06
C ARG A 103 -0.68 17.77 4.57
N TYR A 104 -1.87 18.02 5.13
CA TYR A 104 -2.12 17.85 6.55
C TYR A 104 -1.88 16.41 7.02
N ILE A 105 -2.43 15.42 6.31
CA ILE A 105 -2.35 14.03 6.76
C ILE A 105 -0.93 13.46 6.61
N LEU A 106 -0.19 13.82 5.57
CA LEU A 106 1.20 13.40 5.41
C LEU A 106 2.09 13.92 6.55
N ARG A 107 1.83 15.14 7.02
CA ARG A 107 2.53 15.72 8.19
C ARG A 107 2.13 15.05 9.50
N GLN A 108 0.84 14.75 9.69
CA GLN A 108 0.32 14.20 10.95
C GLN A 108 0.63 12.72 11.11
N SER A 109 0.72 11.98 10.02
CA SER A 109 0.95 10.54 10.07
C SER A 109 2.42 10.16 10.20
N ASP A 110 3.37 11.08 9.94
CA ASP A 110 4.79 10.76 9.78
C ASP A 110 5.02 9.62 8.76
N ALA A 111 4.22 9.61 7.69
CA ALA A 111 4.30 8.56 6.68
C ALA A 111 5.68 8.59 5.99
N THR A 112 6.34 7.43 5.94
CA THR A 112 7.63 7.26 5.25
C THR A 112 7.46 6.96 3.78
N THR A 113 6.28 6.47 3.41
CA THR A 113 5.93 6.05 2.06
C THR A 113 4.50 6.51 1.74
N LEU A 114 4.33 7.09 0.55
CA LEU A 114 3.02 7.32 -0.05
C LEU A 114 2.83 6.37 -1.22
N VAL A 115 1.75 5.60 -1.21
CA VAL A 115 1.32 4.77 -2.34
C VAL A 115 0.06 5.40 -2.93
N CYS A 116 0.05 5.72 -4.21
CA CYS A 116 -1.11 6.28 -4.88
C CYS A 116 -1.30 5.67 -6.29
N THR A 117 -2.40 6.02 -6.93
CA THR A 117 -2.61 5.81 -8.37
C THR A 117 -2.43 7.13 -9.12
N ASP A 118 -2.36 7.07 -10.44
CA ASP A 118 -2.32 8.24 -11.31
C ASP A 118 -3.68 8.96 -11.34
N HIS A 119 -4.74 8.23 -11.69
CA HIS A 119 -6.09 8.79 -11.76
C HIS A 119 -7.17 7.76 -11.36
N ALA A 120 -8.37 8.25 -11.04
CA ALA A 120 -9.56 7.43 -10.84
C ALA A 120 -10.81 8.21 -11.29
N GLY A 121 -11.38 7.81 -12.42
CA GLY A 121 -12.44 8.57 -13.07
C GLY A 121 -11.95 9.99 -13.38
N PRO A 122 -12.67 11.05 -12.92
CA PRO A 122 -12.27 12.44 -13.18
C PRO A 122 -11.19 12.97 -12.22
N VAL A 123 -10.72 12.18 -11.26
CA VAL A 123 -9.74 12.63 -10.26
C VAL A 123 -8.34 12.31 -10.74
N ASP A 124 -7.53 13.37 -10.93
CA ASP A 124 -6.10 13.27 -11.17
C ASP A 124 -5.35 13.39 -9.83
N TYR A 125 -4.73 12.29 -9.41
CA TYR A 125 -3.96 12.23 -8.17
C TYR A 125 -2.57 12.85 -8.34
N LEU A 126 -2.00 12.76 -9.56
CA LEU A 126 -0.67 13.28 -9.85
C LEU A 126 -0.67 14.81 -9.89
N GLU A 127 -1.74 15.44 -10.41
CA GLU A 127 -1.91 16.89 -10.34
C GLU A 127 -1.89 17.38 -8.88
N THR A 128 -2.70 16.73 -8.02
CA THR A 128 -2.73 17.06 -6.58
C THR A 128 -1.39 16.78 -5.90
N LEU A 129 -0.72 15.70 -6.28
CA LEU A 129 0.60 15.34 -5.76
C LEU A 129 1.66 16.38 -6.14
N ALA A 130 1.66 16.87 -7.39
CA ALA A 130 2.56 17.92 -7.86
C ALA A 130 2.36 19.25 -7.10
N GLU A 131 1.13 19.57 -6.68
CA GLU A 131 0.85 20.73 -5.84
C GLU A 131 1.44 20.57 -4.42
N VAL A 132 1.42 19.35 -3.86
CA VAL A 132 1.90 19.06 -2.50
C VAL A 132 3.42 18.84 -2.46
N LEU A 133 3.98 18.25 -3.51
CA LEU A 133 5.39 17.90 -3.65
C LEU A 133 5.95 18.46 -4.98
N PRO A 134 6.11 19.78 -5.11
CA PRO A 134 6.47 20.42 -6.38
C PRO A 134 7.84 19.97 -6.92
N ASP A 135 8.76 19.60 -6.05
CA ASP A 135 10.12 19.17 -6.42
C ASP A 135 10.21 17.64 -6.65
N LEU A 136 9.10 16.91 -6.57
CA LEU A 136 9.07 15.45 -6.68
C LEU A 136 9.69 14.96 -7.98
N VAL A 137 9.35 15.61 -9.11
CA VAL A 137 9.82 15.22 -10.46
C VAL A 137 11.33 15.33 -10.63
N ALA A 138 12.00 16.15 -9.80
CA ALA A 138 13.46 16.30 -9.81
C ALA A 138 14.15 15.40 -8.79
N SER A 139 13.38 14.69 -7.96
CA SER A 139 13.92 13.85 -6.89
C SER A 139 14.38 12.49 -7.44
N VAL A 140 15.30 11.86 -6.73
CA VAL A 140 15.69 10.47 -6.97
C VAL A 140 14.61 9.56 -6.39
N PRO A 141 14.04 8.61 -7.15
CA PRO A 141 13.05 7.69 -6.65
C PRO A 141 13.54 6.93 -5.40
N GLY A 142 12.77 6.98 -4.33
CA GLY A 142 13.12 6.33 -3.06
C GLY A 142 13.99 7.15 -2.10
N GLU A 143 14.51 8.31 -2.52
CA GLU A 143 15.39 9.18 -1.74
C GLU A 143 14.81 10.59 -1.55
N LEU A 144 13.48 10.68 -1.41
CA LEU A 144 12.81 11.96 -1.23
C LEU A 144 13.26 12.64 0.08
N ASP A 145 13.60 13.92 -0.01
CA ASP A 145 13.94 14.77 1.14
C ASP A 145 13.20 16.10 1.02
N VAL A 146 12.11 16.21 1.76
CA VAL A 146 11.23 17.39 1.75
C VAL A 146 11.10 17.93 3.16
N ALA A 147 11.56 19.14 3.40
CA ALA A 147 11.55 19.76 4.73
C ALA A 147 10.16 19.81 5.38
N GLU A 148 9.11 19.94 4.58
CA GLU A 148 7.73 19.94 5.08
C GLU A 148 7.27 18.54 5.55
N PHE A 149 7.84 17.47 4.98
CA PHE A 149 7.50 16.07 5.28
C PHE A 149 8.77 15.28 5.63
N PRO A 150 9.39 15.56 6.78
CA PRO A 150 10.73 15.05 7.09
C PRO A 150 10.79 13.54 7.27
N ALA A 151 9.66 12.85 7.39
CA ALA A 151 9.59 11.40 7.42
C ALA A 151 9.47 10.77 6.03
N LEU A 152 8.89 11.49 5.05
CA LEU A 152 8.57 10.95 3.73
C LEU A 152 9.85 10.70 2.91
N ARG A 153 10.04 9.47 2.47
CA ARG A 153 11.23 9.03 1.71
C ARG A 153 10.90 8.60 0.30
N ARG A 154 9.68 8.13 0.06
CA ARG A 154 9.32 7.59 -1.25
C ARG A 154 7.85 7.77 -1.58
N VAL A 155 7.60 7.89 -2.88
CA VAL A 155 6.28 7.83 -3.46
C VAL A 155 6.27 6.66 -4.44
N ILE A 156 5.26 5.80 -4.35
CA ILE A 156 5.03 4.66 -5.24
C ILE A 156 3.76 4.96 -6.02
N VAL A 157 3.83 4.94 -7.34
CA VAL A 157 2.69 5.23 -8.21
C VAL A 157 2.25 3.98 -8.96
N HIS A 158 0.98 3.61 -8.78
CA HIS A 158 0.32 2.60 -9.59
C HIS A 158 -0.27 3.27 -10.84
N ALA A 159 0.49 3.20 -11.94
CA ALA A 159 0.15 3.75 -13.26
C ALA A 159 0.74 2.86 -14.34
N ASP A 160 0.25 3.00 -15.58
CA ASP A 160 0.80 2.31 -16.74
C ASP A 160 2.18 2.87 -17.13
N ASP A 161 2.32 4.20 -17.04
CA ASP A 161 3.58 4.90 -17.31
C ASP A 161 4.29 5.32 -16.00
N PRO A 162 5.64 5.26 -15.96
CA PRO A 162 6.42 5.76 -14.84
C PRO A 162 6.22 7.26 -14.63
N TYR A 163 6.09 7.70 -13.37
CA TYR A 163 6.06 9.12 -13.03
C TYR A 163 7.43 9.55 -12.47
N PRO A 164 8.04 10.63 -12.99
CA PRO A 164 9.36 11.08 -12.55
C PRO A 164 9.44 11.34 -11.05
N GLY A 165 10.55 10.94 -10.43
CA GLY A 165 10.75 11.07 -8.97
C GLY A 165 10.03 10.01 -8.13
N CYS A 166 9.22 9.14 -8.74
CA CYS A 166 8.49 8.08 -8.08
C CYS A 166 9.04 6.69 -8.41
N LEU A 167 8.84 5.74 -7.50
CA LEU A 167 8.97 4.32 -7.79
C LEU A 167 7.71 3.87 -8.55
N ALA A 168 7.89 3.14 -9.64
CA ALA A 168 6.75 2.56 -10.34
C ALA A 168 6.23 1.32 -9.59
N TRP A 169 4.92 1.10 -9.63
CA TRP A 169 4.30 -0.07 -9.03
C TRP A 169 4.94 -1.38 -9.50
N ARG A 170 5.17 -1.51 -10.81
CA ARG A 170 5.80 -2.70 -11.39
C ARG A 170 7.20 -2.97 -10.83
N ASP A 171 7.98 -1.91 -10.54
CA ASP A 171 9.32 -2.07 -9.99
C ASP A 171 9.24 -2.66 -8.56
N ILE A 172 8.22 -2.28 -7.78
CA ILE A 172 7.96 -2.87 -6.46
C ILE A 172 7.57 -4.35 -6.59
N GLU A 173 6.75 -4.70 -7.57
CA GLU A 173 6.39 -6.10 -7.83
C GLU A 173 7.61 -6.92 -8.28
N GLU A 174 8.43 -6.40 -9.18
CA GLU A 174 9.67 -7.04 -9.65
C GLU A 174 10.66 -7.26 -8.51
N LEU A 175 10.84 -6.27 -7.63
CA LEU A 175 11.63 -6.43 -6.40
C LEU A 175 11.06 -7.51 -5.48
N GLY A 176 9.74 -7.66 -5.46
CA GLY A 176 9.06 -8.70 -4.67
C GLY A 176 9.15 -10.10 -5.27
N ASP A 177 9.42 -10.22 -6.55
CA ASP A 177 9.62 -11.50 -7.26
C ASP A 177 11.11 -11.93 -7.28
N ALA A 178 12.04 -11.04 -6.89
CA ALA A 178 13.46 -11.38 -6.82
C ALA A 178 13.70 -12.53 -5.81
N PRO A 179 14.55 -13.52 -6.14
CA PRO A 179 14.94 -14.55 -5.19
C PRO A 179 15.68 -13.94 -4.01
N GLU A 180 15.43 -14.48 -2.80
CA GLU A 180 16.13 -14.11 -1.56
C GLU A 180 17.63 -14.44 -1.61
#